data_1dc17e68c93628f4eb2f58290b98c101
#
_entry.id   1dc17e68c93628f4eb2f58290b98c101
#
_cell.length_a   1.000
_cell.length_b   1.000
_cell.length_c   1.000
_cell.angle_alpha   90.00
_cell.angle_beta   90.00
_cell.angle_gamma   90.00
#
_symmetry.space_group_name_H-M   'P 1'
#
loop_
_entity.id
_entity.type
_entity.pdbx_description
1 polymer ?
#
loop_
_entity_poly.entity_id
_entity_poly.type
_entity_poly.pdbx_seq_one_letter_code
_entity_poly.pdbx_strand_id
1 'polypeptide(L)'
;MLADRCHKWNYLAVMSCILFFVGCASTFNPRPIEEVPFKERAQTQIENHIRVTATVLSAAECEAKFNVNLYRRNIQPVWLEIENNDDQAVWFSPVGLDPHYFTPLETSFMGRFAIRKSDHDEMDKYFFKGGLGGYVAPGGKVSGFVFTNLDEGTKTFNVDIMGEDNQLRGFTFFIPVPGIRVDHHDIDWENLYTEDEVGDYDENGLRTALERMPCCTTNKKGTEQGDPLNLVVIGDLEDVYYAFIRAGWDETETIYRASLLKTIRSFLFGGRYRYSPISALYVFGRPQDVALQRARTSIHERNHLRLWLAPMRYDGKLVWIGQISRDIGVRFTRKTITTHKIDPDVDETRNFLIQDLWYSQALKSFGYVKGVGAAPYSEPRGNLTGDPYFTDGNRAVLWVSGEPIAFSDVDWFEWEEPTRNQVD
;
A
#
# COMPACT_ATOMS: atom_id res chain seq x y z
N MET A 1 -48.73 -42.44 -4.21
CA MET A 1 -48.66 -41.77 -5.55
C MET A 1 -48.37 -40.25 -5.52
N LEU A 2 -48.25 -39.61 -4.37
CA LEU A 2 -47.95 -38.17 -4.25
C LEU A 2 -46.46 -37.89 -3.89
N ALA A 3 -45.72 -38.85 -3.36
CA ALA A 3 -44.33 -38.68 -2.99
C ALA A 3 -43.34 -38.76 -4.17
N ASP A 4 -43.70 -39.42 -5.27
CA ASP A 4 -42.81 -39.62 -6.44
C ASP A 4 -42.77 -38.41 -7.40
N ARG A 5 -43.75 -37.50 -7.30
CA ARG A 5 -43.79 -36.27 -8.11
C ARG A 5 -42.86 -35.15 -7.57
N CYS A 6 -42.64 -35.09 -6.25
CA CYS A 6 -41.77 -34.09 -5.66
C CYS A 6 -40.27 -34.32 -5.98
N HIS A 7 -39.83 -35.56 -6.08
CA HIS A 7 -38.42 -35.86 -6.39
C HIS A 7 -38.03 -35.52 -7.84
N LYS A 8 -38.96 -35.73 -8.80
CA LYS A 8 -38.67 -35.40 -10.22
C LYS A 8 -38.57 -33.90 -10.49
N TRP A 9 -39.32 -33.09 -9.74
CA TRP A 9 -39.23 -31.62 -9.87
C TRP A 9 -37.94 -31.03 -9.29
N ASN A 10 -37.41 -31.63 -8.22
CA ASN A 10 -36.11 -31.19 -7.65
C ASN A 10 -34.93 -31.52 -8.58
N TYR A 11 -34.94 -32.66 -9.27
CA TYR A 11 -33.90 -33.00 -10.25
C TYR A 11 -33.96 -32.13 -11.52
N LEU A 12 -35.16 -31.76 -11.98
CA LEU A 12 -35.32 -30.84 -13.12
C LEU A 12 -34.91 -29.40 -12.76
N ALA A 13 -35.17 -28.93 -11.54
CA ALA A 13 -34.74 -27.62 -11.07
C ALA A 13 -33.21 -27.54 -10.89
N VAL A 14 -32.60 -28.59 -10.35
CA VAL A 14 -31.12 -28.69 -10.18
C VAL A 14 -30.45 -28.83 -11.55
N MET A 15 -30.97 -29.63 -12.48
CA MET A 15 -30.43 -29.74 -13.85
C MET A 15 -30.65 -28.44 -14.65
N SER A 16 -31.73 -27.69 -14.42
CA SER A 16 -31.95 -26.39 -15.07
C SER A 16 -31.00 -25.31 -14.52
N CYS A 17 -30.61 -25.35 -13.23
CA CYS A 17 -29.61 -24.46 -12.66
C CYS A 17 -28.18 -24.76 -13.16
N ILE A 18 -27.86 -26.00 -13.50
CA ILE A 18 -26.53 -26.39 -14.04
C ILE A 18 -26.37 -25.95 -15.51
N LEU A 19 -27.46 -25.83 -16.27
CA LEU A 19 -27.42 -25.42 -17.68
C LEU A 19 -27.24 -23.91 -17.91
N PHE A 20 -27.32 -23.05 -16.87
CA PHE A 20 -27.12 -21.61 -17.00
C PHE A 20 -25.68 -21.13 -16.78
N PHE A 21 -24.72 -22.03 -16.51
CA PHE A 21 -23.32 -21.67 -16.32
C PHE A 21 -22.39 -22.08 -17.47
N VAL A 22 -22.90 -22.36 -18.64
CA VAL A 22 -22.06 -22.47 -19.83
C VAL A 22 -21.83 -21.03 -20.35
N GLY A 23 -20.95 -20.30 -19.69
CA GLY A 23 -20.38 -19.09 -20.26
C GLY A 23 -19.72 -19.49 -21.58
N CYS A 24 -20.18 -18.92 -22.71
CA CYS A 24 -19.55 -19.15 -24.00
C CYS A 24 -18.09 -18.70 -23.92
N ALA A 25 -17.15 -19.64 -23.93
CA ALA A 25 -15.74 -19.34 -24.03
C ALA A 25 -15.50 -18.54 -25.33
N SER A 26 -14.82 -17.39 -25.22
CA SER A 26 -14.52 -16.52 -26.35
C SER A 26 -13.32 -17.05 -27.17
N THR A 27 -13.19 -16.61 -28.40
CA THR A 27 -11.98 -16.78 -29.20
C THR A 27 -10.88 -15.90 -28.61
N PHE A 28 -9.65 -16.37 -28.59
CA PHE A 28 -8.51 -15.56 -28.20
C PHE A 28 -8.17 -14.58 -29.32
N ASN A 29 -8.35 -13.28 -29.08
CA ASN A 29 -8.11 -12.22 -30.06
C ASN A 29 -7.61 -10.95 -29.37
N PRO A 30 -6.35 -10.96 -28.88
CA PRO A 30 -5.76 -9.81 -28.20
C PRO A 30 -5.49 -8.67 -29.19
N ARG A 31 -5.62 -7.42 -28.73
CA ARG A 31 -5.24 -6.26 -29.56
C ARG A 31 -3.73 -6.09 -29.65
N PRO A 32 -3.20 -5.61 -30.79
CA PRO A 32 -1.82 -5.18 -30.90
C PRO A 32 -1.44 -4.16 -29.80
N ILE A 33 -0.18 -4.17 -29.38
CA ILE A 33 0.29 -3.31 -28.28
C ILE A 33 0.18 -1.82 -28.63
N GLU A 34 0.29 -1.50 -29.92
CA GLU A 34 0.23 -0.14 -30.47
C GLU A 34 -1.19 0.46 -30.42
N GLU A 35 -2.20 -0.39 -30.32
CA GLU A 35 -3.61 0.04 -30.25
C GLU A 35 -4.10 0.27 -28.80
N VAL A 36 -3.26 0.01 -27.79
CA VAL A 36 -3.62 0.17 -26.39
C VAL A 36 -2.79 1.31 -25.79
N PRO A 37 -3.41 2.44 -25.36
CA PRO A 37 -2.71 3.69 -25.07
C PRO A 37 -2.01 3.75 -23.72
N PHE A 38 -1.74 2.61 -23.04
CA PHE A 38 -1.17 2.59 -21.68
C PHE A 38 0.21 3.26 -21.60
N LYS A 39 0.98 3.31 -22.69
CA LYS A 39 2.31 3.93 -22.71
C LYS A 39 2.27 5.46 -22.61
N GLU A 40 1.13 6.11 -22.84
CA GLU A 40 0.97 7.55 -22.70
C GLU A 40 1.18 8.02 -21.23
N ARG A 41 1.01 7.11 -20.26
CA ARG A 41 1.22 7.35 -18.83
C ARG A 41 2.57 6.83 -18.32
N ALA A 42 3.42 6.36 -19.22
CA ALA A 42 4.70 5.78 -18.83
C ALA A 42 5.59 6.83 -18.18
N GLN A 43 6.20 6.44 -17.06
CA GLN A 43 7.21 7.21 -16.37
C GLN A 43 8.59 6.65 -16.69
N THR A 44 9.60 7.50 -16.79
CA THR A 44 10.97 7.11 -17.10
C THR A 44 11.91 7.66 -16.04
N GLN A 45 12.78 6.80 -15.54
CA GLN A 45 13.89 7.15 -14.66
C GLN A 45 15.22 6.70 -15.26
N ILE A 46 16.30 7.40 -14.93
CA ILE A 46 17.62 7.12 -15.44
C ILE A 46 18.62 7.22 -14.27
N GLU A 47 19.37 6.16 -14.07
CA GLU A 47 20.43 6.11 -13.08
C GLU A 47 21.64 5.33 -13.65
N ASN A 48 22.86 5.88 -13.51
CA ASN A 48 24.11 5.21 -13.87
C ASN A 48 24.05 4.46 -15.23
N HIS A 49 23.67 5.14 -16.29
CA HIS A 49 23.54 4.62 -17.67
C HIS A 49 22.41 3.60 -17.89
N ILE A 50 21.62 3.27 -16.87
CA ILE A 50 20.43 2.44 -17.00
C ILE A 50 19.20 3.35 -17.09
N ARG A 51 18.36 3.11 -18.10
CA ARG A 51 17.07 3.77 -18.26
C ARG A 51 15.96 2.76 -18.05
N VAL A 52 15.05 3.06 -17.15
CA VAL A 52 13.86 2.25 -16.91
C VAL A 52 12.62 3.07 -17.21
N THR A 53 11.77 2.55 -18.08
CA THR A 53 10.44 3.12 -18.37
C THR A 53 9.37 2.13 -17.92
N ALA A 54 8.40 2.62 -17.15
CA ALA A 54 7.38 1.78 -16.53
C ALA A 54 5.98 2.37 -16.71
N THR A 55 4.99 1.50 -16.84
CA THR A 55 3.58 1.88 -16.78
C THR A 55 2.72 0.69 -16.33
N VAL A 56 1.53 0.97 -15.83
CA VAL A 56 0.57 -0.01 -15.34
C VAL A 56 -0.69 0.03 -16.20
N LEU A 57 -1.16 -1.13 -16.64
CA LEU A 57 -2.38 -1.21 -17.43
C LEU A 57 -3.61 -1.05 -16.52
N SER A 58 -4.56 -0.24 -16.92
CA SER A 58 -5.91 -0.23 -16.34
C SER A 58 -6.68 -1.52 -16.65
N ALA A 59 -7.79 -1.77 -15.98
CA ALA A 59 -8.62 -2.96 -16.23
C ALA A 59 -9.06 -3.08 -17.70
N ALA A 60 -9.46 -1.96 -18.32
CA ALA A 60 -9.91 -1.93 -19.71
C ALA A 60 -8.75 -2.18 -20.70
N GLU A 61 -7.59 -1.58 -20.46
CA GLU A 61 -6.39 -1.79 -21.27
C GLU A 61 -5.87 -3.23 -21.13
N CYS A 62 -5.94 -3.78 -19.93
CA CYS A 62 -5.58 -5.17 -19.65
C CYS A 62 -6.48 -6.14 -20.45
N GLU A 63 -7.80 -5.93 -20.42
CA GLU A 63 -8.75 -6.75 -21.17
C GLU A 63 -8.56 -6.59 -22.69
N ALA A 64 -8.29 -5.38 -23.18
CA ALA A 64 -7.98 -5.12 -24.60
C ALA A 64 -6.68 -5.83 -25.02
N LYS A 65 -5.61 -5.73 -24.23
CA LYS A 65 -4.29 -6.28 -24.55
C LYS A 65 -4.21 -7.80 -24.47
N PHE A 66 -4.86 -8.41 -23.46
CA PHE A 66 -4.73 -9.84 -23.19
C PHE A 66 -5.98 -10.65 -23.56
N ASN A 67 -7.08 -10.00 -23.93
CA ASN A 67 -8.38 -10.61 -24.25
C ASN A 67 -8.93 -11.47 -23.09
N VAL A 68 -8.44 -11.24 -21.87
CA VAL A 68 -8.91 -11.87 -20.63
C VAL A 68 -8.94 -10.83 -19.52
N ASN A 69 -9.94 -10.94 -18.63
CA ASN A 69 -10.07 -10.04 -17.51
C ASN A 69 -9.17 -10.50 -16.36
N LEU A 70 -7.89 -10.12 -16.40
CA LEU A 70 -6.91 -10.46 -15.38
C LEU A 70 -7.21 -9.79 -14.03
N TYR A 71 -7.82 -8.60 -14.05
CA TYR A 71 -8.22 -7.89 -12.83
C TYR A 71 -9.22 -8.69 -11.98
N ARG A 72 -10.10 -9.48 -12.60
CA ARG A 72 -10.97 -10.43 -11.87
C ARG A 72 -10.20 -11.56 -11.18
N ARG A 73 -8.94 -11.77 -11.55
CA ARG A 73 -8.02 -12.76 -10.96
C ARG A 73 -7.04 -12.12 -10.00
N ASN A 74 -7.24 -10.83 -9.68
CA ASN A 74 -6.30 -10.02 -8.89
C ASN A 74 -4.89 -9.94 -9.51
N ILE A 75 -4.81 -9.95 -10.84
CA ILE A 75 -3.56 -9.83 -11.60
C ILE A 75 -3.56 -8.49 -12.32
N GLN A 76 -2.48 -7.73 -12.14
CA GLN A 76 -2.26 -6.44 -12.77
C GLN A 76 -0.93 -6.44 -13.55
N PRO A 77 -0.96 -6.32 -14.88
CA PRO A 77 0.26 -6.24 -15.67
C PRO A 77 0.95 -4.89 -15.50
N VAL A 78 2.23 -4.95 -15.20
CA VAL A 78 3.17 -3.83 -15.26
C VAL A 78 4.01 -3.98 -16.51
N TRP A 79 4.00 -2.99 -17.40
CA TRP A 79 4.87 -2.97 -18.55
C TRP A 79 6.15 -2.24 -18.20
N LEU A 80 7.27 -2.86 -18.51
CA LEU A 80 8.62 -2.29 -18.34
C LEU A 80 9.36 -2.29 -19.66
N GLU A 81 10.22 -1.27 -19.80
CA GLU A 81 11.27 -1.20 -20.80
C GLU A 81 12.56 -0.83 -20.09
N ILE A 82 13.58 -1.68 -20.22
CA ILE A 82 14.89 -1.50 -19.60
C ILE A 82 15.91 -1.35 -20.72
N GLU A 83 16.63 -0.24 -20.71
CA GLU A 83 17.67 0.11 -21.66
C GLU A 83 19.00 0.22 -20.91
N ASN A 84 19.92 -0.64 -21.26
CA ASN A 84 21.24 -0.71 -20.65
C ASN A 84 22.25 0.00 -21.56
N ASN A 85 22.66 1.21 -21.19
CA ASN A 85 23.69 1.99 -21.90
C ASN A 85 25.07 1.86 -21.24
N ASP A 86 25.23 0.86 -20.34
CA ASP A 86 26.50 0.51 -19.73
C ASP A 86 27.29 -0.46 -20.62
N ASP A 87 28.57 -0.65 -20.35
CA ASP A 87 29.46 -1.61 -20.99
C ASP A 87 29.39 -3.02 -20.37
N GLN A 88 28.68 -3.17 -19.25
CA GLN A 88 28.43 -4.43 -18.55
C GLN A 88 26.96 -4.87 -18.67
N ALA A 89 26.73 -6.18 -18.59
CA ALA A 89 25.38 -6.72 -18.56
C ALA A 89 24.68 -6.43 -17.22
N VAL A 90 23.35 -6.37 -17.26
CA VAL A 90 22.54 -6.20 -16.05
C VAL A 90 21.37 -7.20 -16.01
N TRP A 91 20.87 -7.45 -14.82
CA TRP A 91 19.77 -8.35 -14.56
C TRP A 91 18.65 -7.63 -13.82
N PHE A 92 17.45 -7.70 -14.36
CA PHE A 92 16.23 -7.29 -13.70
C PHE A 92 15.72 -8.39 -12.76
N SER A 93 15.32 -8.01 -11.54
CA SER A 93 14.73 -8.92 -10.55
C SER A 93 13.23 -8.63 -10.39
N PRO A 94 12.32 -9.49 -10.89
CA PRO A 94 10.87 -9.28 -10.73
C PRO A 94 10.40 -9.41 -9.27
N VAL A 95 11.19 -10.06 -8.40
CA VAL A 95 10.87 -10.18 -6.96
C VAL A 95 10.91 -8.82 -6.26
N GLY A 96 11.79 -7.90 -6.69
CA GLY A 96 11.82 -6.54 -6.17
C GLY A 96 10.56 -5.74 -6.52
N LEU A 97 9.94 -6.06 -7.66
CA LEU A 97 8.71 -5.43 -8.08
C LEU A 97 7.48 -5.98 -7.34
N ASP A 98 7.38 -7.31 -7.26
CA ASP A 98 6.34 -8.01 -6.48
C ASP A 98 6.86 -9.37 -6.04
N PRO A 99 7.07 -9.64 -4.73
CA PRO A 99 7.54 -10.93 -4.24
C PRO A 99 6.63 -12.11 -4.61
N HIS A 100 5.38 -11.83 -4.96
CA HIS A 100 4.36 -12.82 -5.33
C HIS A 100 3.88 -12.64 -6.78
N TYR A 101 4.76 -12.19 -7.67
CA TYR A 101 4.45 -12.03 -9.09
C TYR A 101 4.05 -13.38 -9.73
N PHE A 102 3.26 -13.29 -10.78
CA PHE A 102 2.82 -14.44 -11.56
C PHE A 102 3.72 -14.61 -12.78
N THR A 103 4.09 -15.86 -13.10
CA THR A 103 4.80 -16.11 -14.37
C THR A 103 3.85 -15.91 -15.56
N PRO A 104 4.36 -15.63 -16.77
CA PRO A 104 3.52 -15.47 -17.95
C PRO A 104 2.60 -16.68 -18.23
N LEU A 105 3.10 -17.90 -18.06
CA LEU A 105 2.31 -19.12 -18.29
C LEU A 105 1.31 -19.40 -17.16
N GLU A 106 1.64 -19.07 -15.92
CA GLU A 106 0.71 -19.11 -14.79
C GLU A 106 -0.46 -18.15 -15.03
N THR A 107 -0.17 -16.92 -15.46
CA THR A 107 -1.19 -15.90 -15.80
C THR A 107 -2.08 -16.38 -16.94
N SER A 108 -1.51 -16.95 -18.00
CA SER A 108 -2.26 -17.57 -19.08
C SER A 108 -3.19 -18.68 -18.55
N PHE A 109 -2.65 -19.60 -17.74
CA PHE A 109 -3.42 -20.69 -17.15
C PHE A 109 -4.62 -20.19 -16.34
N MET A 110 -4.44 -19.15 -15.52
CA MET A 110 -5.51 -18.54 -14.72
C MET A 110 -6.60 -17.89 -15.58
N GLY A 111 -6.26 -17.42 -16.79
CA GLY A 111 -7.20 -16.83 -17.76
C GLY A 111 -7.96 -17.84 -18.63
N ARG A 112 -7.53 -19.09 -18.73
CA ARG A 112 -8.00 -20.11 -19.68
C ARG A 112 -9.50 -20.37 -19.70
N PHE A 113 -10.17 -20.25 -18.55
CA PHE A 113 -11.61 -20.52 -18.45
C PHE A 113 -12.49 -19.57 -19.29
N ALA A 114 -11.96 -18.41 -19.67
CA ALA A 114 -12.66 -17.45 -20.52
C ALA A 114 -12.44 -17.70 -22.03
N ILE A 115 -11.48 -18.56 -22.41
CA ILE A 115 -11.01 -18.76 -23.78
C ILE A 115 -11.30 -20.20 -24.22
N ARG A 116 -11.59 -20.39 -25.51
CA ARG A 116 -11.83 -21.72 -26.12
C ARG A 116 -10.58 -22.57 -25.97
N LYS A 117 -10.77 -23.84 -25.70
CA LYS A 117 -9.68 -24.80 -25.53
C LYS A 117 -8.77 -24.90 -26.77
N SER A 118 -9.30 -24.70 -27.96
CA SER A 118 -8.54 -24.67 -29.22
C SER A 118 -7.47 -23.56 -29.25
N ASP A 119 -7.68 -22.47 -28.51
CA ASP A 119 -6.87 -21.28 -28.57
C ASP A 119 -5.87 -21.17 -27.39
N HIS A 120 -5.84 -22.16 -26.50
CA HIS A 120 -4.99 -22.14 -25.31
C HIS A 120 -3.50 -22.13 -25.64
N ASP A 121 -3.07 -22.87 -26.66
CA ASP A 121 -1.65 -22.91 -27.06
C ASP A 121 -1.21 -21.56 -27.66
N GLU A 122 -2.08 -20.90 -28.39
CA GLU A 122 -1.84 -19.55 -28.92
C GLU A 122 -1.75 -18.53 -27.79
N MET A 123 -2.68 -18.60 -26.85
CA MET A 123 -2.70 -17.77 -25.64
C MET A 123 -1.42 -17.96 -24.82
N ASP A 124 -0.99 -19.20 -24.56
CA ASP A 124 0.24 -19.49 -23.82
C ASP A 124 1.47 -18.87 -24.49
N LYS A 125 1.59 -19.04 -25.82
CA LYS A 125 2.68 -18.43 -26.60
C LYS A 125 2.65 -16.91 -26.56
N TYR A 126 1.47 -16.32 -26.59
CA TYR A 126 1.29 -14.87 -26.52
C TYR A 126 1.77 -14.31 -25.19
N PHE A 127 1.33 -14.91 -24.07
CA PHE A 127 1.75 -14.50 -22.73
C PHE A 127 3.25 -14.71 -22.53
N PHE A 128 3.78 -15.86 -22.95
CA PHE A 128 5.21 -16.17 -22.81
C PHE A 128 6.08 -15.16 -23.55
N LYS A 129 5.74 -14.85 -24.81
CA LYS A 129 6.46 -13.86 -25.63
C LYS A 129 6.32 -12.43 -25.10
N GLY A 130 5.19 -12.12 -24.48
CA GLY A 130 4.92 -10.81 -23.90
C GLY A 130 5.58 -10.58 -22.54
N GLY A 131 6.07 -11.62 -21.87
CA GLY A 131 6.77 -11.51 -20.58
C GLY A 131 8.13 -10.83 -20.72
N LEU A 132 8.53 -10.09 -19.69
CA LEU A 132 9.83 -9.43 -19.65
C LEU A 132 10.94 -10.45 -19.35
N GLY A 133 12.00 -10.45 -20.16
CA GLY A 133 13.24 -11.17 -19.87
C GLY A 133 14.09 -10.44 -18.83
N GLY A 134 14.71 -11.20 -17.94
CA GLY A 134 15.52 -10.61 -16.85
C GLY A 134 16.91 -10.11 -17.26
N TYR A 135 17.48 -10.61 -18.35
CA TYR A 135 18.85 -10.27 -18.80
C TYR A 135 18.84 -9.15 -19.84
N VAL A 136 19.69 -8.13 -19.63
CA VAL A 136 19.90 -7.02 -20.56
C VAL A 136 21.37 -6.88 -20.91
N ALA A 137 21.73 -7.22 -22.13
CA ALA A 137 23.13 -7.14 -22.59
C ALA A 137 23.64 -5.69 -22.59
N PRO A 138 24.97 -5.47 -22.59
CA PRO A 138 25.58 -4.16 -22.79
C PRO A 138 25.05 -3.49 -24.08
N GLY A 139 24.66 -2.23 -23.99
CA GLY A 139 24.03 -1.50 -25.11
C GLY A 139 22.68 -2.07 -25.54
N GLY A 140 22.11 -2.99 -24.78
CA GLY A 140 20.88 -3.70 -25.10
C GLY A 140 19.62 -3.04 -24.52
N LYS A 141 18.47 -3.50 -25.04
CA LYS A 141 17.14 -3.06 -24.60
C LYS A 141 16.18 -4.23 -24.61
N VAL A 142 15.40 -4.33 -23.52
CA VAL A 142 14.33 -5.32 -23.40
C VAL A 142 13.03 -4.63 -22.98
N SER A 143 11.89 -5.16 -23.39
CA SER A 143 10.60 -4.69 -22.91
C SER A 143 9.60 -5.83 -22.84
N GLY A 144 8.67 -5.73 -21.88
CA GLY A 144 7.65 -6.76 -21.67
C GLY A 144 6.82 -6.49 -20.44
N PHE A 145 6.01 -7.48 -20.09
CA PHE A 145 5.12 -7.42 -18.94
C PHE A 145 5.63 -8.28 -17.79
N VAL A 146 5.50 -7.72 -16.58
CA VAL A 146 5.55 -8.45 -15.32
C VAL A 146 4.12 -8.49 -14.77
N PHE A 147 3.63 -9.68 -14.43
CA PHE A 147 2.27 -9.86 -13.93
C PHE A 147 2.30 -9.88 -12.42
N THR A 148 1.73 -8.85 -11.82
CA THR A 148 1.79 -8.59 -10.38
C THR A 148 0.43 -8.74 -9.73
N ASN A 149 0.41 -8.73 -8.40
CA ASN A 149 -0.84 -8.60 -7.66
C ASN A 149 -1.52 -7.26 -7.97
N LEU A 150 -2.84 -7.28 -7.95
CA LEU A 150 -3.66 -6.09 -8.21
C LEU A 150 -3.52 -5.08 -7.07
N ASP A 151 -3.14 -3.85 -7.43
CA ASP A 151 -3.26 -2.66 -6.61
C ASP A 151 -4.16 -1.67 -7.34
N GLU A 152 -5.20 -1.18 -6.69
CA GLU A 152 -6.08 -0.15 -7.21
C GLU A 152 -5.55 1.22 -6.73
N GLY A 153 -5.70 2.28 -7.54
CA GLY A 153 -5.25 3.62 -7.19
C GLY A 153 -3.85 3.92 -7.71
N THR A 154 -2.89 4.21 -6.85
CA THR A 154 -1.49 4.38 -7.23
C THR A 154 -0.76 3.06 -7.03
N LYS A 155 -0.28 2.46 -8.11
CA LYS A 155 0.61 1.31 -8.01
C LYS A 155 2.02 1.80 -7.78
N THR A 156 2.60 1.37 -6.67
CA THR A 156 3.98 1.70 -6.33
C THR A 156 4.81 0.43 -6.28
N PHE A 157 5.98 0.48 -6.89
CA PHE A 157 6.87 -0.67 -6.96
C PHE A 157 8.31 -0.24 -7.24
N ASN A 158 9.24 -1.11 -6.86
CA ASN A 158 10.65 -0.98 -7.20
C ASN A 158 10.99 -1.84 -8.42
N VAL A 159 11.87 -1.30 -9.26
CA VAL A 159 12.54 -2.06 -10.33
C VAL A 159 14.00 -2.18 -9.94
N ASP A 160 14.38 -3.35 -9.47
CA ASP A 160 15.73 -3.64 -9.01
C ASP A 160 16.56 -4.22 -10.15
N ILE A 161 17.67 -3.55 -10.47
CA ILE A 161 18.61 -3.91 -11.54
C ILE A 161 19.96 -4.22 -10.91
N MET A 162 20.40 -5.46 -11.04
CA MET A 162 21.71 -5.91 -10.55
C MET A 162 22.73 -5.89 -11.69
N GLY A 163 23.85 -5.22 -11.49
CA GLY A 163 24.98 -5.22 -12.41
C GLY A 163 26.00 -6.34 -12.13
N GLU A 164 26.90 -6.60 -13.08
CA GLU A 164 28.05 -7.51 -12.89
C GLU A 164 29.02 -7.02 -11.80
N ASP A 165 29.00 -5.72 -11.50
CA ASP A 165 29.73 -5.07 -10.43
C ASP A 165 29.16 -5.36 -9.02
N ASN A 166 28.14 -6.20 -8.91
CA ASN A 166 27.35 -6.47 -7.70
C ASN A 166 26.64 -5.23 -7.13
N GLN A 167 26.53 -4.14 -7.88
CA GLN A 167 25.73 -3.00 -7.49
C GLN A 167 24.27 -3.23 -7.82
N LEU A 168 23.41 -2.90 -6.87
CA LEU A 168 21.95 -2.86 -7.03
C LEU A 168 21.55 -1.42 -7.32
N ARG A 169 20.86 -1.21 -8.45
CA ARG A 169 20.26 0.06 -8.83
C ARG A 169 18.75 -0.08 -8.68
N GLY A 170 18.16 0.74 -7.82
CA GLY A 170 16.73 0.68 -7.51
C GLY A 170 15.97 1.85 -8.11
N PHE A 171 14.97 1.59 -8.92
CA PHE A 171 14.08 2.59 -9.50
C PHE A 171 12.71 2.47 -8.87
N THR A 172 12.24 3.50 -8.19
CA THR A 172 10.91 3.47 -7.55
C THR A 172 9.91 4.25 -8.39
N PHE A 173 8.81 3.60 -8.74
CA PHE A 173 7.76 4.18 -9.57
C PHE A 173 6.45 4.34 -8.81
N PHE A 174 5.80 5.48 -9.04
CA PHE A 174 4.43 5.79 -8.62
C PHE A 174 3.58 6.00 -9.85
N ILE A 175 2.75 5.04 -10.19
CA ILE A 175 1.92 5.10 -11.38
C ILE A 175 0.44 5.12 -10.98
N PRO A 176 -0.23 6.29 -11.07
CA PRO A 176 -1.67 6.36 -10.83
C PRO A 176 -2.43 5.44 -11.77
N VAL A 177 -3.27 4.58 -11.19
CA VAL A 177 -4.15 3.67 -11.93
C VAL A 177 -5.60 4.11 -11.68
N PRO A 178 -6.41 4.37 -12.73
CA PRO A 178 -7.78 4.82 -12.51
C PRO A 178 -8.60 3.82 -11.70
N GLY A 179 -9.34 4.29 -10.70
CA GLY A 179 -10.28 3.45 -9.95
C GLY A 179 -10.37 3.72 -8.46
N ILE A 180 -9.32 4.24 -7.82
CA ILE A 180 -9.32 4.61 -6.40
C ILE A 180 -8.97 6.09 -6.26
N ARG A 181 -9.58 6.73 -5.27
CA ARG A 181 -9.25 8.06 -4.79
C ARG A 181 -8.59 7.92 -3.43
N VAL A 182 -7.40 8.51 -3.26
CA VAL A 182 -6.63 8.50 -2.03
C VAL A 182 -6.66 9.87 -1.36
N ASP A 183 -6.53 9.92 -0.05
CA ASP A 183 -6.75 11.14 0.74
C ASP A 183 -5.82 12.30 0.31
N HIS A 184 -4.54 12.01 0.02
CA HIS A 184 -3.56 13.04 -0.32
C HIS A 184 -3.81 13.74 -1.66
N HIS A 185 -4.60 13.16 -2.58
CA HIS A 185 -4.95 13.80 -3.86
C HIS A 185 -5.93 14.97 -3.71
N ASP A 186 -6.54 15.12 -2.54
CA ASP A 186 -7.50 16.19 -2.23
C ASP A 186 -6.88 17.37 -1.52
N ILE A 187 -5.58 17.32 -1.20
CA ILE A 187 -4.91 18.33 -0.40
C ILE A 187 -4.22 19.33 -1.32
N ASP A 188 -4.54 20.58 -1.12
CA ASP A 188 -3.81 21.70 -1.71
C ASP A 188 -2.55 21.94 -0.87
N TRP A 189 -1.48 21.22 -1.19
CA TRP A 189 -0.21 21.25 -0.46
C TRP A 189 0.45 22.63 -0.47
N GLU A 190 0.29 23.38 -1.58
CA GLU A 190 0.90 24.69 -1.77
C GLU A 190 0.29 25.76 -0.85
N ASN A 191 -0.98 25.58 -0.49
CA ASN A 191 -1.72 26.54 0.34
C ASN A 191 -2.07 26.00 1.73
N LEU A 192 -1.51 24.88 2.15
CA LEU A 192 -1.80 24.27 3.46
C LEU A 192 -1.29 25.12 4.62
N TYR A 193 -0.10 25.71 4.45
CA TYR A 193 0.54 26.65 5.38
C TYR A 193 1.23 27.75 4.60
N THR A 194 1.24 28.96 5.14
CA THR A 194 2.07 30.06 4.64
C THR A 194 3.53 29.87 5.10
N GLU A 195 4.48 30.46 4.38
CA GLU A 195 5.91 30.40 4.76
C GLU A 195 6.17 30.90 6.18
N ASP A 196 5.42 31.92 6.64
CA ASP A 196 5.54 32.49 7.99
C ASP A 196 5.00 31.54 9.09
N GLU A 197 4.17 30.58 8.74
CA GLU A 197 3.62 29.59 9.69
C GLU A 197 4.55 28.38 9.87
N VAL A 198 5.48 28.15 8.93
CA VAL A 198 6.38 26.98 8.97
C VAL A 198 7.66 27.35 9.71
N GLY A 199 7.91 26.68 10.84
CA GLY A 199 9.15 26.85 11.60
C GLY A 199 10.25 25.89 11.12
N ASP A 200 11.46 26.42 10.90
CA ASP A 200 12.66 25.61 10.72
C ASP A 200 13.34 25.36 12.06
N TYR A 201 13.61 24.10 12.37
CA TYR A 201 14.14 23.71 13.67
C TYR A 201 15.48 23.00 13.57
N ASP A 202 16.39 23.31 14.50
CA ASP A 202 17.48 22.42 14.83
C ASP A 202 16.99 21.23 15.69
N GLU A 203 17.85 20.30 16.03
CA GLU A 203 17.47 19.08 16.75
C GLU A 203 16.83 19.36 18.13
N ASN A 204 17.38 20.28 18.92
CA ASN A 204 16.83 20.66 20.22
C ASN A 204 15.50 21.41 20.11
N GLY A 205 15.39 22.28 19.12
CA GLY A 205 14.19 23.01 18.81
C GLY A 205 13.07 22.07 18.35
N LEU A 206 13.39 21.13 17.48
CA LEU A 206 12.46 20.10 17.01
C LEU A 206 11.94 19.27 18.19
N ARG A 207 12.84 18.74 19.05
CA ARG A 207 12.45 17.98 20.25
C ARG A 207 11.45 18.77 21.08
N THR A 208 11.79 20.03 21.42
CA THR A 208 10.93 20.90 22.22
C THR A 208 9.58 21.17 21.57
N ALA A 209 9.54 21.38 20.24
CA ALA A 209 8.32 21.59 19.49
C ALA A 209 7.43 20.35 19.49
N LEU A 210 8.02 19.17 19.29
CA LEU A 210 7.31 17.87 19.28
C LEU A 210 6.71 17.53 20.64
N GLU A 211 7.38 17.85 21.75
CA GLU A 211 6.85 17.66 23.11
C GLU A 211 5.56 18.47 23.36
N ARG A 212 5.40 19.61 22.67
CA ARG A 212 4.24 20.51 22.80
C ARG A 212 3.10 20.20 21.82
N MET A 213 3.31 19.29 20.88
CA MET A 213 2.28 18.90 19.93
C MET A 213 1.10 18.21 20.61
N PRO A 214 -0.11 18.25 20.04
CA PRO A 214 -1.29 17.56 20.58
C PRO A 214 -0.98 16.10 20.93
N CYS A 215 -1.49 15.60 22.06
CA CYS A 215 -1.26 14.22 22.47
C CYS A 215 -1.95 13.21 21.56
N CYS A 216 -3.10 13.61 21.02
CA CYS A 216 -4.09 12.69 20.52
C CYS A 216 -4.83 13.28 19.34
N THR A 217 -5.41 12.43 18.52
CA THR A 217 -6.39 12.80 17.52
C THR A 217 -7.70 13.25 18.18
N THR A 218 -8.60 13.85 17.42
CA THR A 218 -9.91 14.27 17.90
C THR A 218 -11.03 13.85 16.96
N ASN A 219 -12.28 13.97 17.44
CA ASN A 219 -13.44 13.93 16.55
C ASN A 219 -13.49 15.22 15.71
N LYS A 220 -14.37 15.27 14.70
CA LYS A 220 -14.53 16.43 13.78
C LYS A 220 -14.79 17.76 14.50
N LYS A 221 -15.36 17.75 15.68
CA LYS A 221 -15.68 18.96 16.47
C LYS A 221 -14.55 19.38 17.41
N GLY A 222 -13.50 18.55 17.56
CA GLY A 222 -12.41 18.78 18.53
C GLY A 222 -12.83 18.63 20.00
N THR A 223 -14.00 18.03 20.29
CA THR A 223 -14.58 17.95 21.63
C THR A 223 -14.21 16.66 22.40
N GLU A 224 -13.75 15.64 21.69
CA GLU A 224 -13.36 14.35 22.29
C GLU A 224 -12.00 13.94 21.76
N GLN A 225 -11.16 13.42 22.64
CA GLN A 225 -9.85 12.88 22.28
C GLN A 225 -9.99 11.43 21.81
N GLY A 226 -9.17 11.07 20.80
CA GLY A 226 -9.14 9.76 20.20
C GLY A 226 -7.81 9.04 20.40
N ASP A 227 -7.35 8.39 19.35
CA ASP A 227 -6.11 7.61 19.36
C ASP A 227 -4.89 8.48 19.60
N PRO A 228 -3.83 7.94 20.27
CA PRO A 228 -2.62 8.69 20.55
C PRO A 228 -1.86 9.07 19.27
N LEU A 229 -1.31 10.26 19.23
CA LEU A 229 -0.37 10.68 18.18
C LEU A 229 1.03 10.16 18.52
N ASN A 230 1.24 8.88 18.34
CA ASN A 230 2.41 8.13 18.77
C ASN A 230 3.55 8.06 17.74
N LEU A 231 3.45 8.87 16.67
CA LEU A 231 4.39 8.86 15.56
C LEU A 231 4.73 10.27 15.09
N VAL A 232 5.98 10.46 14.68
CA VAL A 232 6.48 11.59 13.89
C VAL A 232 7.27 11.01 12.73
N VAL A 233 7.07 11.56 11.53
CA VAL A 233 7.83 11.19 10.33
C VAL A 233 8.51 12.45 9.80
N ILE A 234 9.80 12.35 9.47
CA ILE A 234 10.58 13.42 8.83
C ILE A 234 10.92 12.96 7.42
N GLY A 235 10.58 13.75 6.44
CA GLY A 235 10.79 13.48 5.02
C GLY A 235 9.82 14.27 4.15
N ASP A 236 10.20 14.55 2.93
CA ASP A 236 9.30 15.12 1.93
C ASP A 236 8.23 14.08 1.55
N LEU A 237 7.17 14.52 0.91
CA LEU A 237 6.07 13.62 0.56
C LEU A 237 6.54 12.39 -0.24
N GLU A 238 7.45 12.60 -1.18
CA GLU A 238 8.05 11.51 -1.98
C GLU A 238 8.86 10.55 -1.11
N ASP A 239 9.72 11.05 -0.21
CA ASP A 239 10.50 10.22 0.72
C ASP A 239 9.58 9.35 1.57
N VAL A 240 8.49 9.94 2.10
CA VAL A 240 7.48 9.23 2.92
C VAL A 240 6.82 8.11 2.11
N TYR A 241 6.35 8.41 0.90
CA TYR A 241 5.72 7.39 0.06
C TYR A 241 6.71 6.28 -0.31
N TYR A 242 7.91 6.61 -0.79
CA TYR A 242 8.93 5.62 -1.15
C TYR A 242 9.29 4.71 0.02
N ALA A 243 9.47 5.29 1.20
CA ALA A 243 9.80 4.55 2.41
C ALA A 243 8.70 3.55 2.79
N PHE A 244 7.45 4.01 2.87
CA PHE A 244 6.34 3.18 3.32
C PHE A 244 5.95 2.12 2.29
N ILE A 245 5.95 2.44 1.01
CA ILE A 245 5.63 1.45 -0.03
C ILE A 245 6.74 0.39 -0.14
N ARG A 246 8.02 0.78 -0.02
CA ARG A 246 9.12 -0.19 0.08
C ARG A 246 8.93 -1.14 1.27
N ALA A 247 8.40 -0.64 2.38
CA ALA A 247 8.04 -1.45 3.54
C ALA A 247 6.73 -2.26 3.36
N GLY A 248 6.08 -2.20 2.19
CA GLY A 248 4.88 -2.97 1.89
C GLY A 248 3.58 -2.40 2.47
N TRP A 249 3.53 -1.08 2.66
CA TRP A 249 2.31 -0.35 3.02
C TRP A 249 1.55 0.02 1.76
N ASP A 250 0.22 -0.04 1.83
CA ASP A 250 -0.70 0.31 0.75
C ASP A 250 -1.43 1.62 1.10
N GLU A 251 -1.75 2.46 0.11
CA GLU A 251 -2.63 3.61 0.29
C GLU A 251 -4.06 3.14 0.62
N THR A 252 -4.81 3.96 1.34
CA THR A 252 -6.21 3.66 1.67
C THR A 252 -7.17 4.38 0.76
N GLU A 253 -8.29 3.73 0.48
CA GLU A 253 -9.41 4.32 -0.28
C GLU A 253 -10.22 5.27 0.61
N THR A 254 -10.59 6.45 0.09
CA THR A 254 -11.51 7.36 0.78
C THR A 254 -12.89 6.74 0.97
N ILE A 255 -13.59 7.11 2.05
CA ILE A 255 -14.93 6.58 2.35
C ILE A 255 -15.94 7.13 1.35
N TYR A 256 -16.33 6.33 0.36
CA TYR A 256 -17.44 6.59 -0.53
C TYR A 256 -18.29 5.32 -0.74
N ARG A 257 -19.49 5.46 -1.32
CA ARG A 257 -20.46 4.36 -1.38
C ARG A 257 -19.92 3.09 -2.04
N ALA A 258 -19.07 3.23 -3.07
CA ALA A 258 -18.50 2.06 -3.76
C ALA A 258 -17.48 1.30 -2.90
N SER A 259 -16.64 2.00 -2.13
CA SER A 259 -15.69 1.36 -1.20
C SER A 259 -16.42 0.68 -0.04
N LEU A 260 -17.50 1.27 0.47
CA LEU A 260 -18.31 0.65 1.50
C LEU A 260 -18.92 -0.68 1.03
N LEU A 261 -19.47 -0.72 -0.19
CA LEU A 261 -20.01 -1.95 -0.79
C LEU A 261 -18.93 -3.01 -1.02
N LYS A 262 -17.73 -2.62 -1.46
CA LYS A 262 -16.58 -3.54 -1.59
C LYS A 262 -16.18 -4.11 -0.24
N THR A 263 -16.14 -3.28 0.81
CA THR A 263 -15.82 -3.70 2.18
C THR A 263 -16.85 -4.68 2.72
N ILE A 264 -18.15 -4.41 2.56
CA ILE A 264 -19.25 -5.31 2.98
C ILE A 264 -19.14 -6.65 2.24
N ARG A 265 -18.89 -6.62 0.92
CA ARG A 265 -18.75 -7.83 0.11
C ARG A 265 -17.53 -8.66 0.55
N SER A 266 -16.39 -8.02 0.82
CA SER A 266 -15.17 -8.68 1.31
C SER A 266 -15.41 -9.33 2.68
N PHE A 267 -16.15 -8.66 3.55
CA PHE A 267 -16.53 -9.18 4.86
C PHE A 267 -17.40 -10.44 4.76
N LEU A 268 -18.42 -10.42 3.89
CA LEU A 268 -19.39 -11.53 3.76
C LEU A 268 -18.80 -12.75 3.04
N PHE A 269 -17.85 -12.57 2.14
CA PHE A 269 -17.34 -13.63 1.27
C PHE A 269 -15.86 -13.99 1.51
N GLY A 270 -15.23 -13.43 2.56
CA GLY A 270 -13.85 -13.76 2.94
C GLY A 270 -12.78 -13.33 1.94
N GLY A 271 -13.12 -12.41 1.03
CA GLY A 271 -12.16 -11.86 0.06
C GLY A 271 -11.13 -10.93 0.73
N ARG A 272 -9.90 -10.91 0.21
CA ARG A 272 -8.91 -9.89 0.60
C ARG A 272 -9.24 -8.58 -0.13
N TYR A 273 -9.63 -7.55 0.63
CA TYR A 273 -9.75 -6.20 0.11
C TYR A 273 -8.70 -5.32 0.77
N ARG A 274 -7.64 -4.99 0.04
CA ARG A 274 -6.46 -4.30 0.56
C ARG A 274 -6.74 -2.84 0.93
N TYR A 275 -7.66 -2.20 0.21
CA TYR A 275 -7.91 -0.76 0.24
C TYR A 275 -9.17 -0.35 1.01
N SER A 276 -9.54 -1.11 2.03
CA SER A 276 -10.71 -0.75 2.85
C SER A 276 -10.53 0.63 3.49
N PRO A 277 -11.55 1.51 3.41
CA PRO A 277 -11.45 2.87 3.90
C PRO A 277 -11.21 2.94 5.40
N ILE A 278 -10.40 3.89 5.84
CA ILE A 278 -10.14 4.21 7.24
C ILE A 278 -11.04 5.38 7.66
N SER A 279 -11.64 5.31 8.85
CA SER A 279 -12.42 6.42 9.41
C SER A 279 -11.56 7.67 9.60
N ALA A 280 -12.11 8.84 9.27
CA ALA A 280 -11.41 10.10 9.46
C ALA A 280 -11.20 10.38 10.95
N LEU A 281 -9.95 10.70 11.32
CA LEU A 281 -9.56 11.31 12.58
C LEU A 281 -9.07 12.73 12.30
N TYR A 282 -9.06 13.59 13.29
CA TYR A 282 -8.79 15.02 13.09
C TYR A 282 -7.60 15.47 13.95
N VAL A 283 -6.68 16.22 13.32
CA VAL A 283 -5.60 16.97 13.94
C VAL A 283 -5.52 18.32 13.23
N PHE A 284 -5.19 19.40 13.93
CA PHE A 284 -5.17 20.75 13.38
C PHE A 284 -6.51 21.18 12.73
N GLY A 285 -7.65 20.63 13.19
CA GLY A 285 -8.98 20.94 12.66
C GLY A 285 -9.32 20.29 11.31
N ARG A 286 -8.45 19.43 10.76
CA ARG A 286 -8.64 18.75 9.46
C ARG A 286 -8.48 17.23 9.59
N PRO A 287 -9.03 16.45 8.64
CA PRO A 287 -8.79 15.01 8.58
C PRO A 287 -7.33 14.73 8.23
N GLN A 288 -6.93 13.46 8.31
CA GLN A 288 -5.59 13.03 7.91
C GLN A 288 -5.25 13.43 6.48
N ASP A 289 -4.00 13.85 6.30
CA ASP A 289 -3.47 14.25 5.01
C ASP A 289 -3.00 13.02 4.19
N VAL A 290 -2.47 12.00 4.88
CA VAL A 290 -2.04 10.73 4.28
C VAL A 290 -2.60 9.59 5.13
N ALA A 291 -3.09 8.56 4.48
CA ALA A 291 -3.58 7.35 5.14
C ALA A 291 -3.03 6.10 4.46
N LEU A 292 -2.31 5.30 5.21
CA LEU A 292 -1.69 4.06 4.75
C LEU A 292 -2.14 2.89 5.61
N GLN A 293 -2.11 1.71 5.05
CA GLN A 293 -2.41 0.48 5.77
C GLN A 293 -1.47 -0.64 5.33
N ARG A 294 -1.24 -1.58 6.23
CA ARG A 294 -0.55 -2.83 5.92
C ARG A 294 -1.40 -4.01 6.36
N ALA A 295 -1.90 -4.76 5.38
CA ALA A 295 -2.68 -5.96 5.64
C ALA A 295 -1.75 -7.09 6.15
N ARG A 296 -2.22 -7.87 7.14
CA ARG A 296 -1.58 -9.11 7.59
C ARG A 296 -2.18 -10.30 6.84
N THR A 297 -2.89 -11.17 7.53
CA THR A 297 -3.52 -12.37 6.94
C THR A 297 -4.94 -12.13 6.46
N SER A 298 -5.62 -11.14 7.01
CA SER A 298 -7.01 -10.83 6.69
C SER A 298 -7.29 -9.33 6.73
N ILE A 299 -8.42 -8.93 6.15
CA ILE A 299 -8.96 -7.56 6.23
C ILE A 299 -9.23 -7.10 7.68
N HIS A 300 -9.33 -8.03 8.63
CA HIS A 300 -9.62 -7.76 10.04
C HIS A 300 -8.36 -7.58 10.88
N GLU A 301 -7.20 -7.80 10.29
CA GLU A 301 -5.90 -7.73 10.95
C GLU A 301 -4.97 -6.84 10.14
N ARG A 302 -5.04 -5.54 10.38
CA ARG A 302 -4.27 -4.52 9.66
C ARG A 302 -3.59 -3.56 10.61
N ASN A 303 -2.44 -3.07 10.20
CA ASN A 303 -1.90 -1.86 10.75
C ASN A 303 -2.46 -0.67 9.96
N HIS A 304 -2.90 0.36 10.66
CA HIS A 304 -3.38 1.61 10.11
C HIS A 304 -2.46 2.74 10.51
N LEU A 305 -2.10 3.56 9.57
CA LEU A 305 -1.27 4.73 9.76
C LEU A 305 -1.95 5.95 9.17
N ARG A 306 -1.91 7.05 9.90
CA ARG A 306 -2.40 8.35 9.46
C ARG A 306 -1.35 9.41 9.75
N LEU A 307 -1.12 10.29 8.79
CA LEU A 307 -0.18 11.40 8.92
C LEU A 307 -0.87 12.72 8.66
N TRP A 308 -0.45 13.73 9.37
CA TRP A 308 -0.80 15.13 9.20
C TRP A 308 0.48 15.92 9.04
N LEU A 309 0.59 16.72 7.98
CA LEU A 309 1.70 17.64 7.81
C LEU A 309 1.67 18.65 8.96
N ALA A 310 2.76 18.78 9.70
CA ALA A 310 2.92 19.81 10.71
C ALA A 310 3.58 21.05 10.10
N PRO A 311 3.34 22.26 10.64
CA PRO A 311 4.00 23.47 10.16
C PRO A 311 5.45 23.55 10.66
N MET A 312 6.24 22.53 10.36
CA MET A 312 7.61 22.36 10.82
C MET A 312 8.49 21.75 9.73
N ARG A 313 9.75 22.19 9.72
CA ARG A 313 10.84 21.58 8.96
C ARG A 313 12.02 21.26 9.88
N TYR A 314 12.73 20.21 9.54
CA TYR A 314 13.97 19.81 10.17
C TYR A 314 14.99 19.43 9.08
N ASP A 315 16.15 20.06 9.10
CA ASP A 315 17.17 19.90 8.05
C ASP A 315 16.57 20.04 6.62
N GLY A 316 15.70 21.03 6.44
CA GLY A 316 15.01 21.30 5.18
C GLY A 316 13.89 20.32 4.81
N LYS A 317 13.68 19.24 5.58
CA LYS A 317 12.66 18.22 5.35
C LYS A 317 11.37 18.51 6.11
N LEU A 318 10.24 18.14 5.52
CA LEU A 318 8.91 18.24 6.13
C LEU A 318 8.77 17.32 7.37
N VAL A 319 8.00 17.78 8.34
CA VAL A 319 7.70 17.02 9.56
C VAL A 319 6.21 16.69 9.60
N TRP A 320 5.90 15.42 9.81
CA TRP A 320 4.54 14.88 9.90
C TRP A 320 4.28 14.37 11.31
N ILE A 321 3.14 14.72 11.89
CA ILE A 321 2.65 14.06 13.10
C ILE A 321 1.74 12.91 12.71
N GLY A 322 1.82 11.78 13.40
CA GLY A 322 1.10 10.59 12.99
C GLY A 322 0.49 9.78 14.11
N GLN A 323 -0.43 8.93 13.70
CA GLN A 323 -1.07 7.91 14.52
C GLN A 323 -0.92 6.56 13.83
N ILE A 324 -0.44 5.57 14.57
CA ILE A 324 -0.42 4.17 14.11
C ILE A 324 -1.14 3.28 15.13
N SER A 325 -1.94 2.36 14.63
CA SER A 325 -2.64 1.35 15.43
C SER A 325 -2.75 0.03 14.65
N ARG A 326 -2.99 -1.05 15.39
CA ARG A 326 -3.18 -2.40 14.85
C ARG A 326 -4.59 -2.89 15.12
N ASP A 327 -5.30 -3.32 14.08
CA ASP A 327 -6.55 -4.05 14.24
C ASP A 327 -6.25 -5.51 14.63
N ILE A 328 -6.92 -5.99 15.67
CA ILE A 328 -6.80 -7.37 16.16
C ILE A 328 -8.11 -8.16 16.04
N GLY A 329 -9.15 -7.55 15.49
CA GLY A 329 -10.44 -8.19 15.29
C GLY A 329 -11.55 -7.22 14.95
N VAL A 330 -12.76 -7.76 14.89
CA VAL A 330 -13.98 -7.00 14.60
C VAL A 330 -14.96 -7.18 15.76
N ARG A 331 -15.61 -6.12 16.17
CA ARG A 331 -16.72 -6.18 17.11
C ARG A 331 -17.96 -5.53 16.53
N PHE A 332 -19.12 -5.99 16.99
CA PHE A 332 -20.41 -5.41 16.66
C PHE A 332 -20.83 -4.45 17.77
N THR A 333 -21.17 -3.21 17.41
CA THR A 333 -21.72 -2.24 18.37
C THR A 333 -23.14 -1.87 17.99
N ARG A 334 -23.93 -1.38 18.97
CA ARG A 334 -25.30 -0.91 18.72
C ARG A 334 -25.36 0.35 17.84
N LYS A 335 -24.27 1.11 17.75
CA LYS A 335 -24.19 2.35 16.98
C LYS A 335 -23.64 2.16 15.57
N THR A 336 -22.83 1.11 15.37
CA THR A 336 -22.21 0.77 14.08
C THR A 336 -22.37 -0.71 13.83
N ILE A 337 -22.66 -1.08 12.60
CA ILE A 337 -22.87 -2.48 12.22
C ILE A 337 -21.61 -3.31 12.49
N THR A 338 -20.43 -2.72 12.26
CA THR A 338 -19.12 -3.30 12.57
C THR A 338 -18.12 -2.21 12.96
N THR A 339 -17.28 -2.47 13.97
CA THR A 339 -16.08 -1.66 14.26
C THR A 339 -14.90 -2.59 14.45
N HIS A 340 -13.72 -2.13 14.04
CA HIS A 340 -12.48 -2.83 14.32
C HIS A 340 -12.12 -2.64 15.80
N LYS A 341 -11.54 -3.67 16.41
CA LYS A 341 -10.96 -3.61 17.74
C LYS A 341 -9.46 -3.39 17.57
N ILE A 342 -8.94 -2.32 18.15
CA ILE A 342 -7.50 -2.07 18.14
C ILE A 342 -6.79 -2.89 19.20
N ASP A 343 -5.51 -3.17 18.96
CA ASP A 343 -4.59 -3.68 19.98
C ASP A 343 -4.41 -2.59 21.04
N PRO A 344 -4.69 -2.89 22.33
CA PRO A 344 -4.50 -1.91 23.38
C PRO A 344 -3.04 -1.51 23.62
N ASP A 345 -2.06 -2.34 23.24
CA ASP A 345 -0.65 -1.98 23.25
C ASP A 345 -0.28 -1.21 21.97
N VAL A 346 -0.49 0.11 22.03
CA VAL A 346 -0.19 0.96 20.86
C VAL A 346 1.31 1.17 20.66
N ASP A 347 2.12 0.93 21.68
CA ASP A 347 3.58 1.04 21.63
C ASP A 347 4.19 -0.13 20.85
N GLU A 348 3.62 -1.33 20.96
CA GLU A 348 4.04 -2.48 20.17
C GLU A 348 3.87 -2.23 18.66
N THR A 349 2.75 -1.59 18.28
CA THR A 349 2.53 -1.25 16.86
C THR A 349 3.48 -0.15 16.39
N ARG A 350 3.77 0.82 17.23
CA ARG A 350 4.79 1.86 16.98
C ARG A 350 6.18 1.24 16.78
N ASN A 351 6.57 0.33 17.65
CA ASN A 351 7.86 -0.35 17.58
C ASN A 351 7.96 -1.28 16.37
N PHE A 352 6.85 -1.94 16.00
CA PHE A 352 6.77 -2.71 14.76
C PHE A 352 7.10 -1.83 13.55
N LEU A 353 6.58 -0.60 13.46
CA LEU A 353 6.84 0.28 12.34
C LEU A 353 8.33 0.66 12.23
N ILE A 354 9.01 0.92 13.36
CA ILE A 354 10.45 1.19 13.37
C ILE A 354 11.20 0.02 12.74
N GLN A 355 10.92 -1.20 13.20
CA GLN A 355 11.57 -2.41 12.71
C GLN A 355 11.28 -2.63 11.22
N ASP A 356 10.06 -2.38 10.79
CA ASP A 356 9.60 -2.56 9.43
C ASP A 356 10.30 -1.61 8.45
N LEU A 357 10.37 -0.32 8.79
CA LEU A 357 11.10 0.67 8.00
C LEU A 357 12.61 0.44 8.02
N TRP A 358 13.17 0.00 9.15
CA TRP A 358 14.57 -0.36 9.24
C TRP A 358 14.88 -1.56 8.32
N TYR A 359 14.09 -2.62 8.42
CA TYR A 359 14.28 -3.85 7.63
C TYR A 359 14.11 -3.62 6.12
N SER A 360 13.26 -2.68 5.72
CA SER A 360 13.08 -2.27 4.32
C SER A 360 14.10 -1.22 3.86
N GLN A 361 15.12 -0.90 4.68
CA GLN A 361 16.16 0.09 4.38
C GLN A 361 15.61 1.51 4.10
N ALA A 362 14.45 1.82 4.67
CA ALA A 362 13.76 3.09 4.47
C ALA A 362 14.03 4.11 5.59
N LEU A 363 14.84 3.77 6.58
CA LEU A 363 15.05 4.56 7.79
C LEU A 363 16.47 5.16 7.82
N LYS A 364 16.57 6.49 7.87
CA LYS A 364 17.82 7.22 8.02
C LYS A 364 18.20 7.40 9.48
N SER A 365 17.21 7.79 10.32
CA SER A 365 17.39 7.94 11.75
C SER A 365 16.08 7.67 12.48
N PHE A 366 16.16 7.27 13.75
CA PHE A 366 14.97 7.15 14.60
C PHE A 366 15.27 7.49 16.05
N GLY A 367 14.24 7.72 16.83
CA GLY A 367 14.33 7.95 18.28
C GLY A 367 12.96 8.11 18.88
N TYR A 368 12.92 8.57 20.11
CA TYR A 368 11.67 8.75 20.86
C TYR A 368 11.61 10.11 21.49
N VAL A 369 10.41 10.71 21.51
CA VAL A 369 10.15 12.01 22.16
C VAL A 369 8.86 11.95 22.98
N LYS A 370 8.82 12.59 24.11
CA LYS A 370 7.61 12.75 24.93
C LYS A 370 6.55 13.55 24.19
N GLY A 371 5.31 13.47 24.67
CA GLY A 371 4.22 14.33 24.20
C GLY A 371 2.85 13.66 24.09
N VAL A 372 2.78 12.33 24.16
CA VAL A 372 1.50 11.61 24.23
C VAL A 372 0.97 11.59 25.67
N GLY A 373 1.86 11.54 26.65
CA GLY A 373 1.55 11.30 28.05
C GLY A 373 1.27 9.84 28.34
N ALA A 374 1.91 9.30 29.37
CA ALA A 374 1.79 7.89 29.73
C ALA A 374 0.36 7.49 30.13
N ALA A 375 -0.02 6.29 29.77
CA ALA A 375 -1.25 5.60 30.21
C ALA A 375 -0.84 4.18 30.58
N PRO A 376 -0.71 3.82 31.86
CA PRO A 376 -0.28 2.49 32.25
C PRO A 376 -1.35 1.44 31.97
N TYR A 377 -0.95 0.18 31.92
CA TYR A 377 -1.86 -0.95 31.69
C TYR A 377 -3.00 -1.00 32.69
N SER A 378 -2.71 -0.65 33.95
CA SER A 378 -3.70 -0.61 35.06
C SER A 378 -4.73 0.52 34.94
N GLU A 379 -4.43 1.57 34.13
CA GLU A 379 -5.31 2.74 33.92
C GLU A 379 -5.27 3.17 32.47
N PRO A 380 -5.83 2.35 31.54
CA PRO A 380 -5.82 2.61 30.11
C PRO A 380 -6.71 3.80 29.76
N ARG A 381 -6.36 4.52 28.69
CA ARG A 381 -7.21 5.55 28.08
C ARG A 381 -8.14 4.92 27.07
N GLY A 382 -9.24 5.58 26.73
CA GLY A 382 -10.15 5.17 25.66
C GLY A 382 -9.96 6.02 24.41
N ASN A 383 -10.10 5.41 23.23
CA ASN A 383 -10.18 6.14 21.96
C ASN A 383 -11.63 6.54 21.62
N LEU A 384 -11.87 7.18 20.45
CA LEU A 384 -13.22 7.62 20.02
C LEU A 384 -14.23 6.48 19.85
N THR A 385 -13.79 5.24 19.64
CA THR A 385 -14.66 4.06 19.55
C THR A 385 -14.87 3.38 20.89
N GLY A 386 -14.22 3.88 21.96
CA GLY A 386 -14.24 3.33 23.32
C GLY A 386 -13.35 2.09 23.48
N ASP A 387 -12.39 1.86 22.58
CA ASP A 387 -11.37 0.84 22.78
C ASP A 387 -10.31 1.35 23.75
N PRO A 388 -9.94 0.56 24.77
CA PRO A 388 -8.87 0.92 25.69
C PRO A 388 -7.52 0.84 25.00
N TYR A 389 -6.59 1.75 25.38
CA TYR A 389 -5.18 1.66 25.01
C TYR A 389 -4.28 2.09 26.18
N PHE A 390 -3.08 1.56 26.21
CA PHE A 390 -2.01 1.96 27.10
C PHE A 390 -0.73 2.28 26.31
N THR A 391 0.12 3.17 26.88
CA THR A 391 1.31 3.68 26.24
C THR A 391 2.33 4.18 27.26
N ASP A 392 3.62 4.11 26.92
CA ASP A 392 4.72 4.74 27.66
C ASP A 392 4.69 6.28 27.58
N GLY A 393 3.89 6.84 26.68
CA GLY A 393 3.71 8.27 26.49
C GLY A 393 4.65 8.92 25.49
N ASN A 394 5.48 8.13 24.79
CA ASN A 394 6.41 8.60 23.81
C ASN A 394 5.86 8.47 22.39
N ARG A 395 6.36 9.33 21.50
CA ARG A 395 6.24 9.21 20.03
C ARG A 395 7.51 8.64 19.48
N ALA A 396 7.44 7.72 18.52
CA ALA A 396 8.58 7.42 17.67
C ALA A 396 8.81 8.57 16.68
N VAL A 397 10.05 8.97 16.52
CA VAL A 397 10.48 9.94 15.51
C VAL A 397 11.27 9.17 14.46
N LEU A 398 10.82 9.20 13.22
CA LEU A 398 11.35 8.43 12.10
C LEU A 398 11.79 9.38 11.00
N TRP A 399 13.07 9.46 10.73
CA TRP A 399 13.56 10.16 9.54
C TRP A 399 13.68 9.14 8.42
N VAL A 400 12.76 9.24 7.46
CA VAL A 400 12.68 8.31 6.34
C VAL A 400 13.49 8.79 5.14
N SER A 401 13.87 7.84 4.28
CA SER A 401 14.59 8.10 3.05
C SER A 401 13.91 7.44 1.86
N GLY A 402 13.82 8.17 0.75
CA GLY A 402 13.42 7.63 -0.54
C GLY A 402 14.44 6.63 -1.07
N GLU A 403 15.72 6.84 -0.78
CA GLU A 403 16.83 5.96 -1.15
C GLU A 403 17.11 4.91 -0.07
N PRO A 404 17.54 3.68 -0.43
CA PRO A 404 17.90 2.65 0.53
C PRO A 404 19.08 3.07 1.44
N ILE A 405 18.91 2.89 2.75
CA ILE A 405 19.92 3.13 3.77
C ILE A 405 20.42 1.79 4.32
N ALA A 406 21.72 1.57 4.35
CA ALA A 406 22.28 0.35 4.93
C ALA A 406 21.98 0.27 6.43
N PHE A 407 21.80 -0.93 6.97
CA PHE A 407 21.48 -1.14 8.39
C PHE A 407 22.49 -0.51 9.35
N SER A 408 23.78 -0.49 8.95
CA SER A 408 24.87 0.10 9.73
C SER A 408 24.87 1.62 9.74
N ASP A 409 24.14 2.24 8.82
CA ASP A 409 24.18 3.69 8.56
C ASP A 409 22.93 4.39 9.13
N VAL A 410 22.10 3.65 9.85
CA VAL A 410 20.94 4.19 10.54
C VAL A 410 21.39 4.79 11.85
N ASP A 411 21.14 6.10 12.02
CA ASP A 411 21.42 6.84 13.25
C ASP A 411 20.21 6.87 14.20
N TRP A 412 20.41 7.39 15.41
CA TRP A 412 19.33 7.64 16.36
C TRP A 412 19.41 9.02 16.99
N PHE A 413 18.22 9.53 17.32
CA PHE A 413 18.09 10.70 18.17
C PHE A 413 18.25 10.25 19.64
N GLU A 414 19.30 10.73 20.30
CA GLU A 414 19.58 10.42 21.72
C GLU A 414 18.68 11.24 22.67
N TRP A 415 17.33 11.08 22.55
CA TRP A 415 16.39 11.87 23.31
C TRP A 415 15.78 11.11 24.49
N GLU A 416 14.86 10.21 24.21
CA GLU A 416 14.13 9.44 25.24
C GLU A 416 14.37 7.95 25.04
N GLU A 417 14.41 7.21 26.15
CA GLU A 417 14.40 5.75 26.09
C GLU A 417 12.97 5.24 26.19
N PRO A 418 12.52 4.33 25.32
CA PRO A 418 11.21 3.73 25.43
C PRO A 418 11.15 2.82 26.66
N THR A 419 10.05 2.88 27.40
CA THR A 419 9.84 2.01 28.55
C THR A 419 8.73 1.01 28.22
N ARG A 420 8.96 -0.27 28.53
CA ARG A 420 7.89 -1.26 28.43
C ARG A 420 6.91 -1.07 29.59
N ASN A 421 5.61 -0.97 29.26
CA ASN A 421 4.58 -0.97 30.30
C ASN A 421 4.66 -2.27 31.10
N GLN A 422 4.84 -2.15 32.43
CA GLN A 422 4.83 -3.29 33.32
C GLN A 422 3.38 -3.66 33.64
N VAL A 423 3.08 -4.95 33.54
CA VAL A 423 1.83 -5.53 34.02
C VAL A 423 2.13 -6.06 35.40
N ASP A 424 1.70 -5.32 36.44
CA ASP A 424 1.79 -5.76 37.84
C ASP A 424 0.74 -6.83 38.14
#